data_7ef413508540477207a964c27184d067
#
_entry.id   7ef413508540477207a964c27184d067
#
_cell.length_a   1.000
_cell.length_b   1.000
_cell.length_c   1.000
_cell.angle_alpha   90.00
_cell.angle_beta   90.00
_cell.angle_gamma   90.00
#
_symmetry.space_group_name_H-M   'P 1'
#
loop_
_entity.id
_entity.type
_entity.pdbx_description
1 polymer ?
#
loop_
_entity_poly.entity_id
_entity_poly.type
_entity_poly.pdbx_seq_one_letter_code
_entity_poly.pdbx_strand_id
1 'polypeptide(L)'
;RLFIGKLRSMGFHLGLWLCEEYDLSIQEEDIIAERTGGKLSGQEHWMDHLTVFMDQGVEGFKLDPARTIDNHTNWEYYNGRTDKEMHNLNQVLLPKQMRELGRKYNGKRTWHHYCGGWSGTQRWTASTSGDNGGGKTALYDQLNLGMSGFLNTSCDVMSVPRELEMQGLHFGLFLPWVQINSWFSMMHPFYYAKEEQDIYRFYVKLRYSLAPYIYSMALEAAQNGMPIVRSMPLCFPDDR
;
A
#
# COMPACT_ATOMS: atom_id res chain seq x y z
N ARG A 1 -10.03 17.63 -12.73
CA ARG A 1 -11.46 17.36 -12.40
C ARG A 1 -12.16 16.56 -13.50
N LEU A 2 -12.13 16.97 -14.79
CA LEU A 2 -12.81 16.26 -15.89
C LEU A 2 -12.34 14.80 -16.03
N PHE A 3 -11.04 14.56 -15.98
CA PHE A 3 -10.47 13.21 -16.06
C PHE A 3 -10.95 12.33 -14.91
N ILE A 4 -10.85 12.80 -13.68
CA ILE A 4 -11.26 12.05 -12.49
C ILE A 4 -12.79 11.79 -12.51
N GLY A 5 -13.58 12.78 -12.92
CA GLY A 5 -15.02 12.61 -13.09
C GLY A 5 -15.38 11.53 -14.11
N LYS A 6 -14.63 11.44 -15.22
CA LYS A 6 -14.79 10.37 -16.20
C LYS A 6 -14.44 9.01 -15.65
N LEU A 7 -13.33 8.87 -14.89
CA LEU A 7 -12.98 7.62 -14.22
C LEU A 7 -14.10 7.18 -13.27
N ARG A 8 -14.62 8.09 -12.46
CA ARG A 8 -15.72 7.79 -11.53
C ARG A 8 -17.00 7.33 -12.24
N SER A 9 -17.36 7.96 -13.36
CA SER A 9 -18.52 7.54 -14.14
C SER A 9 -18.40 6.14 -14.72
N MET A 10 -17.17 5.64 -14.83
CA MET A 10 -16.84 4.27 -15.24
C MET A 10 -16.71 3.29 -14.05
N GLY A 11 -16.90 3.77 -12.80
CA GLY A 11 -16.77 2.96 -11.59
C GLY A 11 -15.34 2.87 -11.03
N PHE A 12 -14.41 3.69 -11.52
CA PHE A 12 -13.04 3.74 -11.02
C PHE A 12 -12.85 4.84 -9.97
N HIS A 13 -11.99 4.56 -9.01
CA HIS A 13 -11.53 5.52 -8.01
C HIS A 13 -10.04 5.78 -8.21
N LEU A 14 -9.66 7.05 -8.27
CA LEU A 14 -8.27 7.42 -8.47
C LEU A 14 -7.54 7.45 -7.13
N GLY A 15 -6.46 6.68 -7.05
CA GLY A 15 -5.41 6.82 -6.06
C GLY A 15 -4.15 7.43 -6.69
N LEU A 16 -3.39 8.18 -5.92
CA LEU A 16 -2.09 8.69 -6.33
C LEU A 16 -0.97 7.97 -5.59
N TRP A 17 0.18 7.90 -6.22
CA TRP A 17 1.39 7.40 -5.62
C TRP A 17 2.14 8.56 -4.95
N LEU A 18 2.51 8.37 -3.68
CA LEU A 18 3.39 9.24 -2.94
C LEU A 18 4.67 8.47 -2.65
N CYS A 19 5.77 8.92 -3.24
CA CYS A 19 7.09 8.45 -2.92
C CYS A 19 7.82 9.52 -2.13
N GLU A 20 8.33 9.17 -1.00
CA GLU A 20 9.00 10.08 -0.09
C GLU A 20 10.20 10.79 -0.72
N GLU A 21 10.90 10.15 -1.65
CA GLU A 21 12.01 10.77 -2.38
C GLU A 21 11.56 11.84 -3.39
N TYR A 22 10.34 11.70 -3.90
CA TYR A 22 9.81 12.55 -4.97
C TYR A 22 8.63 13.40 -4.52
N ASP A 23 8.12 13.14 -3.34
CA ASP A 23 7.09 13.98 -2.75
C ASP A 23 7.74 15.11 -1.97
N LEU A 24 7.75 16.27 -2.58
CA LEU A 24 8.33 17.48 -2.02
C LEU A 24 7.75 17.86 -0.66
N SER A 25 6.54 17.41 -0.35
CA SER A 25 5.88 17.80 0.89
C SER A 25 6.57 17.25 2.14
N ILE A 26 7.01 16.00 2.13
CA ILE A 26 7.77 15.42 3.26
C ILE A 26 9.20 15.93 3.25
N GLN A 27 9.84 15.99 2.08
CA GLN A 27 11.20 16.51 1.93
C GLN A 27 11.31 17.99 2.26
N GLU A 28 10.31 18.79 1.91
CA GLU A 28 10.30 20.20 2.25
C GLU A 28 10.31 20.43 3.76
N GLU A 29 9.57 19.66 4.53
CA GLU A 29 9.61 19.77 5.99
C GLU A 29 10.98 19.43 6.56
N ASP A 30 11.61 18.36 6.08
CA ASP A 30 12.95 17.96 6.50
C ASP A 30 14.00 19.01 6.11
N ILE A 31 13.97 19.47 4.87
CA ILE A 31 14.91 20.50 4.35
C ILE A 31 14.69 21.85 5.05
N ILE A 32 13.46 22.20 5.30
CA ILE A 32 13.16 23.46 6.00
C ILE A 32 13.54 23.36 7.47
N ALA A 33 13.30 22.23 8.12
CA ALA A 33 13.75 21.97 9.47
C ALA A 33 15.28 22.06 9.58
N GLU A 34 16.00 21.46 8.64
CA GLU A 34 17.46 21.58 8.54
C GLU A 34 17.93 23.03 8.36
N ARG A 35 17.33 23.78 7.43
CA ARG A 35 17.73 25.14 7.09
C ARG A 35 17.33 26.20 8.11
N THR A 36 16.24 25.99 8.81
CA THR A 36 15.66 26.96 9.74
C THR A 36 15.94 26.63 11.21
N GLY A 37 16.70 25.59 11.50
CA GLY A 37 16.91 25.10 12.86
C GLY A 37 15.64 24.59 13.49
N GLY A 38 14.76 23.98 12.70
CA GLY A 38 13.53 23.36 13.19
C GLY A 38 12.35 24.31 13.37
N LYS A 39 12.36 25.49 12.75
CA LYS A 39 11.25 26.45 12.86
C LYS A 39 10.47 26.54 11.54
N LEU A 40 9.34 25.86 11.49
CA LEU A 40 8.35 25.95 10.40
C LEU A 40 7.29 27.04 10.66
N SER A 41 7.68 28.19 11.17
CA SER A 41 6.71 29.23 11.50
C SER A 41 6.01 29.78 10.26
N GLY A 42 4.71 29.62 10.20
CA GLY A 42 3.83 30.17 9.16
C GLY A 42 3.71 29.36 7.89
N GLN A 43 4.20 28.13 7.87
CA GLN A 43 4.02 27.22 6.72
C GLN A 43 2.84 26.28 6.91
N GLU A 44 2.24 25.92 5.80
CA GLU A 44 1.19 24.93 5.75
C GLU A 44 1.76 23.54 6.11
N HIS A 45 1.01 22.77 6.88
CA HIS A 45 1.40 21.41 7.22
C HIS A 45 1.47 20.60 5.93
N TRP A 46 2.52 19.79 5.76
CA TRP A 46 2.78 19.05 4.51
C TRP A 46 1.55 18.24 4.00
N MET A 47 0.76 17.68 4.90
CA MET A 47 -0.47 16.97 4.53
C MET A 47 -1.53 17.88 3.91
N ASP A 48 -1.51 19.17 4.20
CA ASP A 48 -2.52 20.09 3.67
C ASP A 48 -2.34 20.32 2.17
N HIS A 49 -1.12 20.16 1.65
CA HIS A 49 -0.85 20.15 0.21
C HIS A 49 -1.63 19.05 -0.53
N LEU A 50 -1.87 17.92 0.12
CA LEU A 50 -2.61 16.80 -0.47
C LEU A 50 -4.11 17.08 -0.63
N THR A 51 -4.64 18.07 0.10
CA THR A 51 -6.05 18.45 0.01
C THR A 51 -6.42 18.95 -1.38
N VAL A 52 -5.49 19.60 -2.09
CA VAL A 52 -5.67 20.03 -3.48
C VAL A 52 -6.04 18.85 -4.40
N PHE A 53 -5.43 17.70 -4.20
CA PHE A 53 -5.75 16.49 -4.96
C PHE A 53 -7.09 15.90 -4.53
N MET A 54 -7.38 15.92 -3.24
CA MET A 54 -8.67 15.45 -2.72
C MET A 54 -9.83 16.31 -3.22
N ASP A 55 -9.65 17.63 -3.31
CA ASP A 55 -10.62 18.56 -3.93
C ASP A 55 -10.89 18.25 -5.40
N GLN A 56 -9.89 17.72 -6.09
CA GLN A 56 -10.05 17.27 -7.46
C GLN A 56 -10.73 15.91 -7.56
N GLY A 57 -10.83 15.20 -6.46
CA GLY A 57 -11.52 13.92 -6.36
C GLY A 57 -10.65 12.69 -6.21
N VAL A 58 -9.38 12.85 -5.84
CA VAL A 58 -8.52 11.74 -5.43
C VAL A 58 -9.05 11.13 -4.13
N GLU A 59 -9.11 9.79 -4.07
CA GLU A 59 -9.75 9.08 -2.97
C GLU A 59 -8.80 8.23 -2.14
N GLY A 60 -7.53 8.14 -2.52
CA GLY A 60 -6.54 7.37 -1.77
C GLY A 60 -5.12 7.63 -2.25
N PHE A 61 -4.18 7.08 -1.50
CA PHE A 61 -2.76 7.22 -1.80
C PHE A 61 -2.04 5.90 -1.57
N LYS A 62 -1.15 5.54 -2.50
CA LYS A 62 -0.09 4.56 -2.24
C LYS A 62 1.04 5.32 -1.56
N LEU A 63 1.43 4.88 -0.39
CA LEU A 63 2.55 5.42 0.37
C LEU A 63 3.77 4.54 0.13
N ASP A 64 4.78 5.11 -0.51
CA ASP A 64 6.03 4.42 -0.83
C ASP A 64 7.15 5.03 -0.01
N PRO A 65 7.66 4.33 1.02
CA PRO A 65 8.50 4.92 2.03
C PRO A 65 10.00 4.81 1.69
N ALA A 66 10.40 5.21 0.49
CA ALA A 66 11.78 5.02 0.05
C ALA A 66 12.81 5.55 1.07
N ARG A 67 12.51 6.66 1.75
CA ARG A 67 13.40 7.24 2.76
C ARG A 67 13.20 6.68 4.17
N THR A 68 12.02 6.25 4.53
CA THR A 68 11.75 5.73 5.88
C THR A 68 12.27 4.30 6.11
N ILE A 69 12.71 3.62 5.05
CA ILE A 69 13.35 2.31 5.14
C ILE A 69 14.83 2.44 5.45
N ASP A 70 15.49 3.50 4.96
CA ASP A 70 16.90 3.74 5.15
C ASP A 70 17.20 4.38 6.52
N ASN A 71 18.35 4.06 7.07
CA ASN A 71 18.80 4.68 8.32
C ASN A 71 19.48 6.02 8.04
N HIS A 72 18.96 7.06 8.64
CA HIS A 72 19.47 8.43 8.50
C HIS A 72 20.12 8.88 9.80
N THR A 73 21.30 8.37 10.10
CA THR A 73 21.97 8.52 11.40
C THR A 73 22.23 9.96 11.82
N ASN A 74 22.23 10.90 10.86
CA ASN A 74 22.51 12.33 11.11
C ASN A 74 21.25 13.20 11.08
N TRP A 75 20.07 12.61 10.97
CA TRP A 75 18.84 13.39 10.93
C TRP A 75 18.33 13.67 12.33
N GLU A 76 17.95 14.92 12.52
CA GLU A 76 17.18 15.38 13.65
C GLU A 76 15.84 15.89 13.13
N TYR A 77 14.76 15.35 13.66
CA TYR A 77 13.41 15.72 13.30
C TYR A 77 12.99 17.02 13.97
N TYR A 78 11.97 17.68 13.42
CA TYR A 78 11.45 18.95 13.96
C TYR A 78 11.14 18.93 15.46
N ASN A 79 10.75 17.78 15.99
CA ASN A 79 10.50 17.59 17.43
C ASN A 79 11.76 17.38 18.26
N GLY A 80 12.95 17.57 17.70
CA GLY A 80 14.24 17.40 18.37
C GLY A 80 14.67 15.95 18.57
N ARG A 81 13.96 14.99 17.97
CA ARG A 81 14.34 13.58 18.05
C ARG A 81 15.21 13.17 16.87
N THR A 82 16.05 12.18 17.12
CA THR A 82 16.92 11.59 16.11
C THR A 82 16.19 10.54 15.27
N ASP A 83 16.72 10.18 14.11
CA ASP A 83 16.19 9.11 13.29
C ASP A 83 16.13 7.77 14.05
N LYS A 84 17.12 7.49 14.89
CA LYS A 84 17.11 6.30 15.74
C LYS A 84 15.85 6.17 16.62
N GLU A 85 15.31 7.28 17.06
CA GLU A 85 14.10 7.32 17.88
C GLU A 85 12.82 7.33 17.03
N MET A 86 12.88 7.91 15.84
CA MET A 86 11.72 8.15 14.99
C MET A 86 11.54 7.13 13.87
N HIS A 87 12.57 6.42 13.46
CA HIS A 87 12.57 5.55 12.29
C HIS A 87 11.35 4.59 12.22
N ASN A 88 11.19 3.77 13.26
CA ASN A 88 10.06 2.85 13.33
C ASN A 88 8.73 3.56 13.65
N LEU A 89 8.78 4.65 14.39
CA LEU A 89 7.60 5.42 14.73
C LEU A 89 7.01 6.11 13.50
N ASN A 90 7.83 6.64 12.61
CA ASN A 90 7.40 7.24 11.35
C ASN A 90 6.63 6.24 10.47
N GLN A 91 7.05 4.98 10.47
CA GLN A 91 6.35 3.90 9.77
C GLN A 91 4.90 3.70 10.24
N VAL A 92 4.58 4.13 11.45
CA VAL A 92 3.24 4.06 12.02
C VAL A 92 2.51 5.42 11.89
N LEU A 93 3.23 6.52 12.08
CA LEU A 93 2.63 7.86 12.09
C LEU A 93 2.16 8.29 10.71
N LEU A 94 2.94 8.04 9.65
CA LEU A 94 2.59 8.45 8.29
C LEU A 94 1.24 7.88 7.85
N PRO A 95 1.01 6.56 7.86
CA PRO A 95 -0.30 6.01 7.47
C PRO A 95 -1.42 6.42 8.42
N LYS A 96 -1.14 6.64 9.71
CA LYS A 96 -2.12 7.19 10.66
C LYS A 96 -2.58 8.57 10.21
N GLN A 97 -1.65 9.48 9.98
CA GLN A 97 -1.92 10.85 9.58
C GLN A 97 -2.68 10.89 8.25
N MET A 98 -2.28 10.09 7.28
CA MET A 98 -2.97 9.99 5.99
C MET A 98 -4.41 9.51 6.13
N ARG A 99 -4.67 8.54 6.99
CA ARG A 99 -6.02 8.08 7.28
C ARG A 99 -6.87 9.15 7.97
N GLU A 100 -6.29 9.84 8.94
CA GLU A 100 -6.97 10.91 9.69
C GLU A 100 -7.29 12.09 8.78
N LEU A 101 -6.35 12.50 7.92
CA LEU A 101 -6.58 13.52 6.89
C LEU A 101 -7.73 13.14 5.97
N GLY A 102 -7.69 11.94 5.41
CA GLY A 102 -8.75 11.49 4.50
C GLY A 102 -10.13 11.46 5.16
N ARG A 103 -10.22 11.01 6.41
CA ARG A 103 -11.48 11.04 7.17
C ARG A 103 -11.96 12.46 7.45
N LYS A 104 -11.04 13.33 7.85
CA LYS A 104 -11.36 14.74 8.15
C LYS A 104 -11.85 15.46 6.90
N TYR A 105 -11.17 15.24 5.79
CA TYR A 105 -11.40 16.01 4.57
C TYR A 105 -12.55 15.46 3.70
N ASN A 106 -12.60 14.15 3.51
CA ASN A 106 -13.61 13.51 2.66
C ASN A 106 -14.85 13.04 3.44
N GLY A 107 -14.84 13.10 4.77
CA GLY A 107 -15.92 12.59 5.63
C GLY A 107 -16.17 11.08 5.55
N LYS A 108 -15.31 10.35 4.86
CA LYS A 108 -15.41 8.89 4.66
C LYS A 108 -14.06 8.21 4.82
N ARG A 109 -14.08 6.88 4.86
CA ARG A 109 -12.84 6.10 4.81
C ARG A 109 -12.18 6.31 3.45
N THR A 110 -10.88 6.60 3.48
CA THR A 110 -10.03 6.64 2.29
C THR A 110 -9.28 5.33 2.15
N TRP A 111 -8.96 4.97 0.93
CA TRP A 111 -8.12 3.84 0.66
C TRP A 111 -6.66 4.29 0.64
N HIS A 112 -5.85 3.66 1.47
CA HIS A 112 -4.41 3.82 1.45
C HIS A 112 -3.77 2.46 1.55
N HIS A 113 -2.61 2.29 0.92
CA HIS A 113 -1.73 1.16 1.20
C HIS A 113 -0.29 1.66 1.35
N TYR A 114 0.48 0.91 2.09
CA TYR A 114 1.81 1.28 2.51
C TYR A 114 2.80 0.16 2.20
N CYS A 115 3.90 0.52 1.51
CA CYS A 115 4.98 -0.43 1.15
C CYS A 115 6.00 -0.61 2.27
N GLY A 116 5.76 -0.07 3.44
CA GLY A 116 6.55 -0.24 4.65
C GLY A 116 5.69 -0.67 5.80
N GLY A 117 6.16 -0.41 6.99
CA GLY A 117 5.39 -0.58 8.19
C GLY A 117 6.20 -1.14 9.36
N TRP A 118 5.71 -0.84 10.53
CA TRP A 118 6.17 -1.39 11.79
C TRP A 118 4.96 -1.84 12.60
N SER A 119 5.19 -2.56 13.68
CA SER A 119 4.11 -3.01 14.57
C SER A 119 3.20 -1.84 14.97
N GLY A 120 1.92 -1.94 14.61
CA GLY A 120 0.91 -0.88 14.82
C GLY A 120 0.42 -0.23 13.51
N THR A 121 1.15 -0.34 12.41
CA THR A 121 0.78 0.20 11.09
C THR A 121 -0.50 -0.44 10.56
N GLN A 122 -0.69 -1.73 10.79
CA GLN A 122 -1.85 -2.51 10.34
C GLN A 122 -3.19 -1.95 10.83
N ARG A 123 -3.18 -1.14 11.87
CA ARG A 123 -4.37 -0.43 12.38
C ARG A 123 -4.85 0.66 11.43
N TRP A 124 -3.94 1.20 10.63
CA TRP A 124 -4.18 2.43 9.89
C TRP A 124 -4.31 2.23 8.39
N THR A 125 -3.67 1.22 7.85
CA THR A 125 -3.56 1.00 6.40
C THR A 125 -3.47 -0.46 6.03
N ALA A 126 -3.73 -0.78 4.76
CA ALA A 126 -3.32 -2.04 4.15
C ALA A 126 -1.81 -2.02 3.88
N SER A 127 -1.17 -3.18 3.86
CA SER A 127 0.27 -3.32 3.66
C SER A 127 0.58 -4.11 2.40
N THR A 128 1.71 -3.80 1.78
CA THR A 128 2.23 -4.57 0.64
C THR A 128 3.69 -4.93 0.89
N SER A 129 4.10 -6.08 0.42
CA SER A 129 5.50 -6.49 0.42
C SER A 129 6.31 -5.90 -0.73
N GLY A 130 5.70 -5.02 -1.54
CA GLY A 130 6.37 -4.31 -2.62
C GLY A 130 6.58 -5.13 -3.90
N ASP A 131 7.63 -4.79 -4.62
CA ASP A 131 7.93 -5.19 -6.01
C ASP A 131 8.46 -6.63 -6.12
N ASN A 132 7.81 -7.61 -5.54
CA ASN A 132 8.27 -9.00 -5.57
C ASN A 132 7.46 -9.92 -6.50
N GLY A 133 6.55 -9.36 -7.27
CA GLY A 133 5.94 -9.95 -8.46
C GLY A 133 4.95 -11.09 -8.27
N GLY A 134 4.78 -11.60 -7.05
CA GLY A 134 3.84 -12.70 -6.79
C GLY A 134 4.42 -14.11 -6.97
N GLY A 135 5.73 -14.26 -6.83
CA GLY A 135 6.38 -15.58 -6.83
C GLY A 135 6.53 -16.18 -5.42
N LYS A 136 7.48 -17.12 -5.31
CA LYS A 136 7.77 -17.83 -4.05
C LYS A 136 8.16 -16.88 -2.90
N THR A 137 8.96 -15.86 -3.20
CA THR A 137 9.35 -14.84 -2.21
C THR A 137 8.13 -14.10 -1.69
N ALA A 138 7.25 -13.67 -2.59
CA ALA A 138 6.01 -13.01 -2.22
C ALA A 138 5.14 -13.86 -1.28
N LEU A 139 5.06 -15.17 -1.51
CA LEU A 139 4.35 -16.09 -0.62
C LEU A 139 4.94 -16.07 0.79
N TYR A 140 6.26 -16.16 0.90
CA TYR A 140 6.94 -16.11 2.21
C TYR A 140 6.70 -14.78 2.92
N ASP A 141 6.78 -13.67 2.19
CA ASP A 141 6.51 -12.34 2.73
C ASP A 141 5.07 -12.22 3.25
N GLN A 142 4.09 -12.71 2.49
CA GLN A 142 2.69 -12.69 2.93
C GLN A 142 2.46 -13.53 4.19
N LEU A 143 3.07 -14.71 4.28
CA LEU A 143 2.97 -15.55 5.47
C LEU A 143 3.64 -14.89 6.69
N ASN A 144 4.82 -14.29 6.51
CA ASN A 144 5.52 -13.56 7.57
C ASN A 144 4.76 -12.31 8.03
N LEU A 145 4.19 -11.55 7.10
CA LEU A 145 3.32 -10.42 7.41
C LEU A 145 2.09 -10.86 8.21
N GLY A 146 1.45 -11.96 7.80
CA GLY A 146 0.35 -12.55 8.54
C GLY A 146 0.72 -12.93 9.98
N MET A 147 1.85 -13.60 10.18
CA MET A 147 2.38 -13.95 11.51
C MET A 147 2.76 -12.72 12.34
N SER A 148 3.06 -11.60 11.68
CA SER A 148 3.36 -10.31 12.33
C SER A 148 2.11 -9.45 12.61
N GLY A 149 0.92 -10.00 12.38
CA GLY A 149 -0.36 -9.32 12.65
C GLY A 149 -0.84 -8.39 11.54
N PHE A 150 -0.26 -8.49 10.34
CA PHE A 150 -0.75 -7.75 9.17
C PHE A 150 -1.82 -8.58 8.47
N LEU A 151 -3.07 -8.21 8.66
CA LEU A 151 -4.22 -9.00 8.23
C LEU A 151 -4.58 -8.79 6.75
N ASN A 152 -4.34 -7.59 6.25
CA ASN A 152 -4.76 -7.14 4.93
C ASN A 152 -3.53 -6.78 4.09
N THR A 153 -2.97 -7.77 3.42
CA THR A 153 -1.69 -7.67 2.74
C THR A 153 -1.78 -8.00 1.25
N SER A 154 -0.83 -7.50 0.49
CA SER A 154 -0.64 -7.78 -0.93
C SER A 154 0.84 -7.70 -1.31
N CYS A 155 1.11 -7.85 -2.60
CA CYS A 155 2.37 -7.54 -3.25
C CYS A 155 2.10 -6.87 -4.60
N ASP A 156 3.11 -6.32 -5.22
CA ASP A 156 3.04 -5.78 -6.57
C ASP A 156 3.06 -6.92 -7.59
N VAL A 157 1.88 -7.45 -7.88
CA VAL A 157 1.68 -8.54 -8.81
C VAL A 157 2.15 -8.15 -10.20
N MET A 158 2.81 -9.06 -10.90
CA MET A 158 3.37 -8.85 -12.24
C MET A 158 4.60 -7.92 -12.29
N SER A 159 5.19 -7.55 -11.15
CA SER A 159 6.52 -6.93 -11.07
C SER A 159 7.62 -7.98 -11.23
N VAL A 160 7.61 -8.70 -12.34
CA VAL A 160 8.53 -9.81 -12.66
C VAL A 160 8.84 -9.80 -14.16
N PRO A 161 9.88 -10.52 -14.61
CA PRO A 161 10.11 -10.73 -16.02
C PRO A 161 8.88 -11.27 -16.74
N ARG A 162 8.71 -10.90 -17.99
CA ARG A 162 7.50 -11.13 -18.79
C ARG A 162 7.01 -12.58 -18.77
N GLU A 163 7.91 -13.54 -18.78
CA GLU A 163 7.63 -14.97 -18.75
C GLU A 163 7.01 -15.47 -17.45
N LEU A 164 7.14 -14.70 -16.36
CA LEU A 164 6.63 -15.04 -15.03
C LEU A 164 5.34 -14.28 -14.66
N GLU A 165 4.90 -13.34 -15.50
CA GLU A 165 3.76 -12.47 -15.18
C GLU A 165 2.46 -13.25 -14.90
N MET A 166 2.20 -14.30 -15.66
CA MET A 166 0.99 -15.11 -15.45
C MET A 166 1.02 -15.90 -14.14
N GLN A 167 2.20 -16.30 -13.67
CA GLN A 167 2.36 -16.91 -12.34
C GLN A 167 2.11 -15.88 -11.24
N GLY A 168 2.67 -14.68 -11.39
CA GLY A 168 2.43 -13.57 -10.48
C GLY A 168 0.94 -13.22 -10.39
N LEU A 169 0.28 -13.15 -11.52
CA LEU A 169 -1.16 -12.90 -11.60
C LEU A 169 -1.96 -13.98 -10.86
N HIS A 170 -1.66 -15.27 -11.13
CA HIS A 170 -2.31 -16.39 -10.43
C HIS A 170 -2.18 -16.25 -8.91
N PHE A 171 -0.98 -16.04 -8.40
CA PHE A 171 -0.76 -15.85 -6.98
C PHE A 171 -1.54 -14.65 -6.43
N GLY A 172 -1.38 -13.49 -7.07
CA GLY A 172 -1.92 -12.22 -6.58
C GLY A 172 -3.43 -12.18 -6.47
N LEU A 173 -4.14 -12.88 -7.38
CA LEU A 173 -5.61 -12.88 -7.38
C LEU A 173 -6.24 -13.59 -6.18
N PHE A 174 -5.47 -14.35 -5.41
CA PHE A 174 -5.91 -14.95 -4.15
C PHE A 174 -5.56 -14.13 -2.91
N LEU A 175 -4.80 -13.06 -3.05
CA LEU A 175 -4.47 -12.18 -1.93
C LEU A 175 -5.69 -11.38 -1.44
N PRO A 176 -5.66 -10.84 -0.21
CA PRO A 176 -6.75 -10.02 0.34
C PRO A 176 -7.19 -8.90 -0.59
N TRP A 177 -6.24 -8.18 -1.18
CA TRP A 177 -6.45 -7.23 -2.26
C TRP A 177 -5.38 -7.43 -3.33
N VAL A 178 -5.61 -6.91 -4.53
CA VAL A 178 -4.73 -7.13 -5.68
C VAL A 178 -4.22 -5.80 -6.19
N GLN A 179 -2.91 -5.68 -6.26
CA GLN A 179 -2.23 -4.62 -6.97
C GLN A 179 -1.55 -5.21 -8.20
N ILE A 180 -2.10 -4.93 -9.37
CA ILE A 180 -1.49 -5.33 -10.63
C ILE A 180 -0.56 -4.20 -11.05
N ASN A 181 0.73 -4.49 -11.05
CA ASN A 181 1.76 -3.57 -11.43
C ASN A 181 2.25 -3.91 -12.84
N SER A 182 2.04 -3.01 -13.78
CA SER A 182 2.50 -3.16 -15.15
C SER A 182 3.85 -2.48 -15.44
N TRP A 183 4.54 -2.06 -14.40
CA TRP A 183 5.70 -1.19 -14.52
C TRP A 183 6.85 -1.81 -15.32
N PHE A 184 7.20 -3.06 -15.04
CA PHE A 184 8.31 -3.71 -15.72
C PHE A 184 8.02 -4.02 -17.19
N SER A 185 6.84 -4.50 -17.48
CA SER A 185 6.46 -4.87 -18.85
C SER A 185 5.89 -3.69 -19.62
N MET A 186 5.40 -2.66 -18.92
CA MET A 186 4.61 -1.58 -19.51
C MET A 186 3.44 -2.11 -20.36
N MET A 187 3.03 -3.37 -20.10
CA MET A 187 2.08 -4.06 -20.95
C MET A 187 0.66 -3.97 -20.37
N HIS A 188 -0.23 -3.52 -21.21
CA HIS A 188 -1.66 -3.63 -20.97
C HIS A 188 -2.14 -5.02 -21.43
N PRO A 189 -3.15 -5.62 -20.78
CA PRO A 189 -3.67 -6.94 -21.16
C PRO A 189 -4.01 -7.11 -22.65
N PHE A 190 -4.32 -6.05 -23.36
CA PHE A 190 -4.55 -6.09 -24.80
C PHE A 190 -3.33 -6.47 -25.64
N TYR A 191 -2.12 -6.29 -25.11
CA TYR A 191 -0.88 -6.63 -25.82
C TYR A 191 -0.40 -8.05 -25.57
N TYR A 192 -1.08 -8.79 -24.70
CA TYR A 192 -0.77 -10.19 -24.45
C TYR A 192 -1.21 -11.09 -25.59
N ALA A 193 -0.55 -12.24 -25.75
CA ALA A 193 -1.04 -13.28 -26.64
C ALA A 193 -2.44 -13.74 -26.23
N LYS A 194 -3.19 -14.29 -27.17
CA LYS A 194 -4.60 -14.66 -26.92
C LYS A 194 -4.77 -15.62 -25.75
N GLU A 195 -3.87 -16.58 -25.62
CA GLU A 195 -3.88 -17.54 -24.51
C GLU A 195 -3.68 -16.84 -23.16
N GLU A 196 -2.76 -15.91 -23.07
CA GLU A 196 -2.50 -15.14 -21.86
C GLU A 196 -3.67 -14.22 -21.50
N GLN A 197 -4.30 -13.59 -22.51
CA GLN A 197 -5.53 -12.81 -22.28
C GLN A 197 -6.66 -13.67 -21.71
N ASP A 198 -6.76 -14.92 -22.15
CA ASP A 198 -7.78 -15.85 -21.66
C ASP A 198 -7.48 -16.30 -20.23
N ILE A 199 -6.21 -16.57 -19.90
CA ILE A 199 -5.75 -16.83 -18.54
C ILE A 199 -6.04 -15.62 -17.64
N TYR A 200 -5.66 -14.43 -18.06
CA TYR A 200 -5.91 -13.18 -17.34
C TYR A 200 -7.41 -13.01 -17.04
N ARG A 201 -8.24 -13.14 -18.06
CA ARG A 201 -9.69 -13.01 -17.94
C ARG A 201 -10.30 -14.06 -17.03
N PHE A 202 -9.81 -15.30 -17.09
CA PHE A 202 -10.24 -16.39 -16.22
C PHE A 202 -9.98 -16.02 -14.75
N TYR A 203 -8.75 -15.66 -14.38
CA TYR A 203 -8.39 -15.34 -13.02
C TYR A 203 -9.08 -14.09 -12.49
N VAL A 204 -9.23 -13.06 -13.30
CA VAL A 204 -9.99 -11.85 -12.90
C VAL A 204 -11.45 -12.22 -12.60
N LYS A 205 -12.10 -13.00 -13.44
CA LYS A 205 -13.49 -13.46 -13.18
C LYS A 205 -13.57 -14.31 -11.91
N LEU A 206 -12.62 -15.21 -11.72
CA LEU A 206 -12.54 -16.02 -10.50
C LEU A 206 -12.38 -15.12 -9.26
N ARG A 207 -11.50 -14.12 -9.31
CA ARG A 207 -11.34 -13.14 -8.23
C ARG A 207 -12.65 -12.45 -7.88
N TYR A 208 -13.40 -11.98 -8.88
CA TYR A 208 -14.69 -11.35 -8.64
C TYR A 208 -15.70 -12.31 -8.01
N SER A 209 -15.70 -13.57 -8.39
CA SER A 209 -16.59 -14.59 -7.76
C SER A 209 -16.20 -14.89 -6.31
N LEU A 210 -14.91 -14.76 -5.97
CA LEU A 210 -14.39 -14.94 -4.60
C LEU A 210 -14.52 -13.71 -3.71
N ALA A 211 -14.89 -12.55 -4.26
CA ALA A 211 -14.95 -11.31 -3.50
C ALA A 211 -15.81 -11.39 -2.23
N PRO A 212 -17.01 -12.01 -2.23
CA PRO A 212 -17.80 -12.18 -1.02
C PRO A 212 -17.11 -13.04 0.05
N TYR A 213 -16.44 -14.11 -0.38
CA TYR A 213 -15.68 -14.98 0.52
C TYR A 213 -14.51 -14.22 1.15
N ILE A 214 -13.70 -13.54 0.34
CA ILE A 214 -12.54 -12.77 0.83
C ILE A 214 -13.00 -11.65 1.77
N TYR A 215 -14.12 -10.99 1.47
CA TYR A 215 -14.70 -9.99 2.36
C TYR A 215 -15.14 -10.57 3.71
N SER A 216 -15.73 -11.75 3.70
CA SER A 216 -16.10 -12.44 4.94
C SER A 216 -14.88 -12.80 5.79
N MET A 217 -13.80 -13.27 5.14
CA MET A 217 -12.53 -13.53 5.82
C MET A 217 -11.88 -12.24 6.37
N ALA A 218 -12.04 -11.13 5.67
CA ALA A 218 -11.56 -9.84 6.17
C ALA A 218 -12.32 -9.36 7.41
N LEU A 219 -13.62 -9.59 7.47
CA LEU A 219 -14.43 -9.30 8.67
C LEU A 219 -14.01 -10.18 9.85
N GLU A 220 -13.83 -11.48 9.62
CA GLU A 220 -13.35 -12.42 10.64
C GLU A 220 -11.96 -12.01 11.14
N ALA A 221 -11.03 -11.71 10.23
CA ALA A 221 -9.70 -11.24 10.56
C ALA A 221 -9.73 -9.98 11.44
N ALA A 222 -10.59 -9.04 11.12
CA ALA A 222 -10.75 -7.80 11.91
C ALA A 222 -11.29 -8.06 13.32
N GLN A 223 -12.05 -9.14 13.54
CA GLN A 223 -12.63 -9.49 14.84
C GLN A 223 -11.66 -10.28 15.73
N ASN A 224 -10.94 -11.24 15.16
CA ASN A 224 -10.14 -12.19 15.93
C ASN A 224 -8.64 -12.09 15.72
N GLY A 225 -8.19 -11.25 14.78
CA GLY A 225 -6.76 -11.06 14.48
C GLY A 225 -6.13 -12.16 13.62
N MET A 226 -6.91 -13.13 13.13
CA MET A 226 -6.39 -14.16 12.24
C MET A 226 -6.11 -13.59 10.86
N PRO A 227 -4.89 -13.73 10.32
CA PRO A 227 -4.57 -13.20 8.99
C PRO A 227 -5.38 -13.90 7.90
N ILE A 228 -5.67 -13.18 6.82
CA ILE A 228 -6.39 -13.75 5.68
C ILE A 228 -5.49 -14.75 4.94
N VAL A 229 -4.23 -14.40 4.72
CA VAL A 229 -3.20 -15.35 4.22
C VAL A 229 -2.56 -16.04 5.42
N ARG A 230 -2.78 -17.34 5.55
CA ARG A 230 -2.42 -18.12 6.74
C ARG A 230 -1.42 -19.21 6.42
N SER A 231 -0.46 -19.41 7.30
CA SER A 231 0.38 -20.60 7.25
C SER A 231 -0.38 -21.83 7.74
N MET A 232 -0.03 -23.00 7.19
CA MET A 232 -0.64 -24.27 7.59
C MET A 232 -0.49 -24.55 9.10
N PRO A 233 0.69 -24.35 9.72
CA PRO A 233 0.84 -24.55 11.18
C PRO A 233 -0.04 -23.62 12.02
N LEU A 234 -0.40 -22.43 11.51
CA LEU A 234 -1.30 -21.53 12.23
C LEU A 234 -2.75 -22.04 12.23
N CYS A 235 -3.16 -22.68 11.14
CA CYS A 235 -4.52 -23.23 11.01
C CYS A 235 -4.65 -24.63 11.63
N PHE A 236 -3.61 -25.41 11.58
CA PHE A 236 -3.58 -26.83 11.96
C PHE A 236 -2.35 -27.11 12.83
N PRO A 237 -2.32 -26.59 14.07
CA PRO A 237 -1.13 -26.68 14.94
C PRO A 237 -0.77 -28.12 15.34
N ASP A 238 -1.76 -29.01 15.32
CA ASP A 238 -1.60 -30.41 15.71
C ASP A 238 -1.29 -31.33 14.51
N ASP A 239 -1.31 -30.81 13.30
CA ASP A 239 -0.99 -31.57 12.08
C ASP A 239 0.52 -31.58 11.87
N ARG A 240 1.15 -32.77 11.95
CA ARG A 240 2.62 -32.99 11.89
C ARG A 240 3.03 -33.73 10.63
#